data_ff8af87c69ce59d1f84525f2082d3872
#
_entry.id   ff8af87c69ce59d1f84525f2082d3872
#
_cell.length_a   1.000
_cell.length_b   1.000
_cell.length_c   1.000
_cell.angle_alpha   90.00
_cell.angle_beta   90.00
_cell.angle_gamma   90.00
#
_symmetry.space_group_name_H-M   'P 1'
#
loop_
_entity.id
_entity.type
_entity.pdbx_description
1 polymer ?
#
loop_
_entity_poly.entity_id
_entity_poly.type
_entity_poly.pdbx_seq_one_letter_code
_entity_poly.pdbx_strand_id
1 'polypeptide(L)'
;MGGYGDIQMIDENGLRMDGRSPGDIREVTIETGVIPVADGSCRMTWGTNEAIVAVYGPMEAHPRKIQRQDRAVLDVAYNMAPFSTTDRIRPGFNRRSREISKVTKDALESVVMLELYPRSKIRVTIEIVSAEAGTRCVGLTAASVALADAGIPMTD
;
A
#
# COMPACT_ATOMS: atom_id res chain seq x y z
N MET A 1 -11.73 14.51 -30.91
CA MET A 1 -10.36 14.71 -30.40
C MET A 1 -10.40 15.94 -29.50
N GLY A 2 -10.62 15.74 -28.19
CA GLY A 2 -10.55 16.79 -27.20
C GLY A 2 -9.07 17.06 -26.93
N GLY A 3 -8.57 18.24 -27.38
CA GLY A 3 -7.24 18.68 -27.01
C GLY A 3 -7.18 18.86 -25.51
N TYR A 4 -6.13 18.34 -24.88
CA TYR A 4 -5.71 18.79 -23.55
C TYR A 4 -5.34 20.28 -23.74
N GLY A 5 -6.27 21.18 -23.39
CA GLY A 5 -5.96 22.59 -23.31
C GLY A 5 -4.75 22.77 -22.40
N ASP A 6 -3.96 23.80 -22.64
CA ASP A 6 -2.78 24.13 -21.84
C ASP A 6 -3.12 24.14 -20.35
N ILE A 7 -2.93 22.99 -19.70
CA ILE A 7 -3.08 22.86 -18.25
C ILE A 7 -1.83 23.51 -17.65
N GLN A 8 -1.97 24.71 -17.17
CA GLN A 8 -0.90 25.39 -16.46
C GLN A 8 -0.67 24.67 -15.12
N MET A 9 0.42 23.90 -15.02
CA MET A 9 0.73 23.08 -13.85
C MET A 9 1.19 23.92 -12.64
N ILE A 10 1.68 25.11 -12.88
CA ILE A 10 2.16 26.07 -11.89
C ILE A 10 1.54 27.43 -12.25
N ASP A 11 0.98 28.12 -11.27
CA ASP A 11 0.39 29.44 -11.43
C ASP A 11 1.45 30.57 -11.55
N GLU A 12 1.01 31.83 -11.74
CA GLU A 12 1.89 32.99 -11.86
C GLU A 12 2.72 33.25 -10.59
N ASN A 13 2.30 32.71 -9.45
CA ASN A 13 2.98 32.84 -8.15
C ASN A 13 3.96 31.67 -7.90
N GLY A 14 4.11 30.74 -8.85
CA GLY A 14 4.97 29.58 -8.71
C GLY A 14 4.36 28.43 -7.90
N LEU A 15 3.05 28.45 -7.62
CA LEU A 15 2.34 27.43 -6.87
C LEU A 15 1.66 26.42 -7.80
N ARG A 16 1.55 25.18 -7.33
CA ARG A 16 0.81 24.11 -8.01
C ARG A 16 -0.69 24.37 -7.95
N MET A 17 -1.48 23.67 -8.77
CA MET A 17 -2.95 23.80 -8.82
C MET A 17 -3.65 23.61 -7.46
N ASP A 18 -3.03 22.92 -6.53
CA ASP A 18 -3.52 22.70 -5.16
C ASP A 18 -2.93 23.68 -4.13
N GLY A 19 -2.28 24.75 -4.59
CA GLY A 19 -1.73 25.82 -3.75
C GLY A 19 -0.41 25.49 -3.05
N ARG A 20 0.16 24.31 -3.27
CA ARG A 20 1.46 23.92 -2.70
C ARG A 20 2.63 24.46 -3.52
N SER A 21 3.76 24.70 -2.86
CA SER A 21 5.02 24.95 -3.52
C SER A 21 5.49 23.69 -4.31
N PRO A 22 6.27 23.83 -5.38
CA PRO A 22 6.80 22.70 -6.14
C PRO A 22 7.60 21.69 -5.30
N GLY A 23 8.22 22.12 -4.21
CA GLY A 23 8.99 21.26 -3.30
C GLY A 23 8.15 20.60 -2.18
N ASP A 24 6.91 21.02 -1.98
CA ASP A 24 6.09 20.52 -0.89
C ASP A 24 5.48 19.16 -1.21
N ILE A 25 5.51 18.23 -0.25
CA ILE A 25 4.74 17.00 -0.29
C ILE A 25 3.33 17.27 0.25
N ARG A 26 2.36 16.40 -0.09
CA ARG A 26 1.04 16.44 0.53
C ARG A 26 1.15 16.07 2.00
N GLU A 27 0.25 16.58 2.81
CA GLU A 27 0.17 16.24 4.23
C GLU A 27 0.03 14.71 4.40
N VAL A 28 0.80 14.17 5.33
CA VAL A 28 0.84 12.73 5.62
C VAL A 28 0.45 12.51 7.06
N THR A 29 -0.54 11.65 7.30
CA THR A 29 -0.91 11.18 8.64
C THR A 29 -0.81 9.66 8.68
N ILE A 30 -0.25 9.11 9.76
CA ILE A 30 -0.03 7.68 9.96
C ILE A 30 -0.56 7.31 11.34
N GLU A 31 -1.43 6.30 11.39
CA GLU A 31 -1.98 5.71 12.60
C GLU A 31 -1.74 4.20 12.57
N THR A 32 -1.15 3.65 13.64
CA THR A 32 -0.93 2.20 13.78
C THR A 32 -1.93 1.58 14.75
N GLY A 33 -2.05 0.24 14.75
CA GLY A 33 -2.94 -0.48 15.66
C GLY A 33 -4.44 -0.25 15.40
N VAL A 34 -4.82 0.19 14.19
CA VAL A 34 -6.21 0.55 13.86
C VAL A 34 -7.13 -0.66 13.65
N ILE A 35 -6.58 -1.86 13.46
CA ILE A 35 -7.32 -3.10 13.29
C ILE A 35 -6.95 -4.07 14.41
N PRO A 36 -7.78 -4.19 15.46
CA PRO A 36 -7.42 -4.97 16.66
C PRO A 36 -7.23 -6.48 16.44
N VAL A 37 -7.76 -7.02 15.35
CA VAL A 37 -7.66 -8.46 15.02
C VAL A 37 -6.47 -8.79 14.11
N ALA A 38 -5.75 -7.78 13.64
CA ALA A 38 -4.53 -7.96 12.85
C ALA A 38 -3.32 -8.02 13.77
N ASP A 39 -2.25 -8.69 13.34
CA ASP A 39 -0.97 -8.70 14.06
C ASP A 39 -0.27 -7.34 13.96
N GLY A 40 -0.49 -6.62 12.86
CA GLY A 40 -0.12 -5.22 12.70
C GLY A 40 -1.03 -4.53 11.70
N SER A 41 -1.21 -3.23 11.85
CA SER A 41 -2.09 -2.46 10.97
C SER A 41 -1.70 -1.00 10.89
N CYS A 42 -2.05 -0.37 9.77
CA CYS A 42 -1.81 1.04 9.53
C CYS A 42 -2.97 1.65 8.76
N ARG A 43 -3.38 2.83 9.20
CA ARG A 43 -4.19 3.77 8.43
C ARG A 43 -3.29 4.92 8.04
N MET A 44 -3.20 5.20 6.76
CA MET A 44 -2.38 6.28 6.25
C MET A 44 -3.21 7.16 5.34
N THR A 45 -3.14 8.48 5.60
CA THR A 45 -3.62 9.49 4.67
C THR A 45 -2.43 10.20 4.03
N TRP A 46 -2.56 10.53 2.75
CA TRP A 46 -1.58 11.33 2.01
C TRP A 46 -2.33 12.28 1.08
N GLY A 47 -2.60 13.49 1.58
CA GLY A 47 -3.57 14.38 0.99
C GLY A 47 -4.96 13.76 1.03
N THR A 48 -5.62 13.65 -0.11
CA THR A 48 -6.94 13.03 -0.25
C THR A 48 -6.90 11.49 -0.40
N ASN A 49 -5.72 10.90 -0.54
CA ASN A 49 -5.58 9.45 -0.58
C ASN A 49 -5.64 8.86 0.82
N GLU A 50 -6.37 7.76 0.98
CA GLU A 50 -6.45 7.02 2.22
C GLU A 50 -6.30 5.53 1.96
N ALA A 51 -5.40 4.90 2.71
CA ALA A 51 -5.16 3.47 2.70
C ALA A 51 -5.29 2.88 4.11
N ILE A 52 -5.88 1.71 4.20
CA ILE A 52 -5.90 0.89 5.42
C ILE A 52 -5.19 -0.42 5.08
N VAL A 53 -4.24 -0.80 5.93
CA VAL A 53 -3.43 -2.01 5.75
C VAL A 53 -3.53 -2.89 6.99
N ALA A 54 -3.70 -4.18 6.75
CA ALA A 54 -3.65 -5.22 7.77
C ALA A 54 -2.56 -6.23 7.44
N VAL A 55 -1.78 -6.62 8.44
CA VAL A 55 -0.75 -7.65 8.38
C VAL A 55 -1.15 -8.80 9.28
N TYR A 56 -1.04 -10.02 8.77
CA TYR A 56 -1.28 -11.27 9.49
C TYR A 56 -0.08 -12.18 9.35
N GLY A 57 0.41 -12.68 10.46
CA GLY A 57 1.53 -13.61 10.53
C GLY A 57 2.77 -13.06 11.24
N PRO A 58 3.81 -13.90 11.34
CA PRO A 58 4.05 -15.14 10.57
C PRO A 58 3.09 -16.29 10.99
N MET A 59 2.40 -16.88 10.02
CA MET A 59 1.48 -18.00 10.21
C MET A 59 1.91 -19.19 9.35
N GLU A 60 1.37 -20.40 9.64
CA GLU A 60 1.66 -21.58 8.81
C GLU A 60 1.23 -21.34 7.35
N ALA A 61 2.12 -21.61 6.40
CA ALA A 61 1.82 -21.40 5.00
C ALA A 61 0.94 -22.54 4.45
N HIS A 62 -0.28 -22.21 4.07
CA HIS A 62 -1.20 -23.11 3.37
C HIS A 62 -1.48 -22.61 1.94
N PRO A 63 -1.61 -23.53 0.97
CA PRO A 63 -1.33 -24.98 1.02
C PRO A 63 0.16 -25.27 1.16
N ARG A 64 0.53 -26.43 1.69
CA ARG A 64 1.94 -26.82 1.95
C ARG A 64 2.87 -26.67 0.74
N LYS A 65 2.34 -26.78 -0.48
CA LYS A 65 3.11 -26.62 -1.73
C LYS A 65 3.72 -25.23 -1.92
N ILE A 66 3.25 -24.18 -1.21
CA ILE A 66 3.82 -22.84 -1.28
C ILE A 66 4.90 -22.60 -0.24
N GLN A 67 5.05 -23.51 0.74
CA GLN A 67 6.05 -23.36 1.79
C GLN A 67 7.45 -23.37 1.20
N ARG A 68 8.28 -22.46 1.68
CA ARG A 68 9.72 -22.45 1.44
C ARG A 68 10.44 -22.86 2.71
N GLN A 69 11.46 -23.69 2.57
CA GLN A 69 12.20 -24.19 3.74
C GLN A 69 13.18 -23.17 4.31
N ASP A 70 13.60 -22.21 3.49
CA ASP A 70 14.62 -21.22 3.75
C ASP A 70 14.05 -19.86 4.25
N ARG A 71 12.77 -19.58 3.98
CA ARG A 71 12.17 -18.27 4.28
C ARG A 71 10.66 -18.30 4.34
N ALA A 72 10.06 -17.20 4.82
CA ALA A 72 8.62 -16.96 4.71
C ALA A 72 8.20 -16.66 3.27
N VAL A 73 6.93 -16.90 3.00
CA VAL A 73 6.26 -16.45 1.76
C VAL A 73 5.49 -15.17 2.08
N LEU A 74 5.83 -14.08 1.40
CA LEU A 74 5.07 -12.84 1.48
C LEU A 74 3.91 -12.89 0.48
N ASP A 75 2.70 -12.66 0.95
CA ASP A 75 1.46 -12.61 0.18
C ASP A 75 0.85 -11.22 0.29
N VAL A 76 0.92 -10.44 -0.79
CA VAL A 76 0.44 -9.06 -0.83
C VAL A 76 -0.79 -8.97 -1.71
N ALA A 77 -1.87 -8.42 -1.15
CA ALA A 77 -3.10 -8.11 -1.86
C ALA A 77 -3.37 -6.61 -1.81
N TYR A 78 -3.39 -5.97 -2.97
CA TYR A 78 -3.80 -4.58 -3.12
C TYR A 78 -5.18 -4.52 -3.76
N ASN A 79 -6.07 -3.78 -3.15
CA ASN A 79 -7.42 -3.57 -3.65
C ASN A 79 -7.85 -2.10 -3.50
N MET A 80 -8.82 -1.69 -4.31
CA MET A 80 -9.46 -0.38 -4.21
C MET A 80 -10.92 -0.58 -3.87
N ALA A 81 -11.41 0.10 -2.84
CA ALA A 81 -12.83 0.07 -2.49
C ALA A 81 -13.69 0.59 -3.66
N PRO A 82 -14.87 0.02 -3.89
CA PRO A 82 -15.74 0.45 -5.00
C PRO A 82 -16.09 1.93 -4.99
N PHE A 83 -16.04 2.58 -3.85
CA PHE A 83 -16.34 3.99 -3.60
C PHE A 83 -15.08 4.86 -3.51
N SER A 84 -13.88 4.31 -3.72
CA SER A 84 -12.62 5.03 -3.52
C SER A 84 -12.36 6.13 -4.54
N THR A 85 -13.05 6.11 -5.67
CA THR A 85 -13.00 7.13 -6.74
C THR A 85 -14.40 7.66 -7.05
N THR A 86 -14.47 8.81 -7.72
CA THR A 86 -15.74 9.41 -8.18
C THR A 86 -16.54 8.45 -9.05
N ASP A 87 -15.86 7.73 -9.95
CA ASP A 87 -16.49 6.65 -10.73
C ASP A 87 -16.38 5.34 -9.96
N ARG A 88 -17.51 4.64 -9.82
CA ARG A 88 -17.54 3.37 -9.11
C ARG A 88 -16.61 2.33 -9.75
N ILE A 89 -15.69 1.79 -8.95
CA ILE A 89 -14.81 0.69 -9.36
C ILE A 89 -15.52 -0.64 -9.12
N ARG A 90 -15.35 -1.59 -10.05
CA ARG A 90 -15.83 -2.96 -9.84
C ARG A 90 -15.07 -3.60 -8.68
N PRO A 91 -15.78 -4.20 -7.71
CA PRO A 91 -15.13 -4.92 -6.63
C PRO A 91 -14.35 -6.12 -7.13
N GLY A 92 -13.28 -6.47 -6.44
CA GLY A 92 -12.43 -7.63 -6.70
C GLY A 92 -11.18 -7.32 -7.51
N PHE A 93 -10.38 -8.38 -7.70
CA PHE A 93 -9.07 -8.27 -8.34
C PHE A 93 -9.20 -8.01 -9.85
N ASN A 94 -8.62 -6.92 -10.30
CA ASN A 94 -8.48 -6.55 -11.69
C ASN A 94 -6.99 -6.56 -12.12
N ARG A 95 -6.71 -6.27 -13.39
CA ARG A 95 -5.33 -6.22 -13.93
C ARG A 95 -4.44 -5.25 -13.15
N ARG A 96 -4.96 -4.06 -12.82
CA ARG A 96 -4.24 -3.03 -12.06
C ARG A 96 -3.93 -3.49 -10.64
N SER A 97 -4.89 -4.08 -9.93
CA SER A 97 -4.67 -4.55 -8.57
C SER A 97 -3.61 -5.68 -8.51
N ARG A 98 -3.62 -6.58 -9.49
CA ARG A 98 -2.60 -7.65 -9.60
C ARG A 98 -1.21 -7.09 -9.85
N GLU A 99 -1.09 -6.12 -10.76
CA GLU A 99 0.18 -5.45 -11.05
C GLU A 99 0.72 -4.75 -9.81
N ILE A 100 -0.10 -3.95 -9.12
CA ILE A 100 0.32 -3.21 -7.93
C ILE A 100 0.67 -4.18 -6.79
N SER A 101 -0.13 -5.24 -6.58
CA SER A 101 0.18 -6.27 -5.58
C SER A 101 1.55 -6.90 -5.83
N LYS A 102 1.86 -7.21 -7.10
CA LYS A 102 3.16 -7.78 -7.47
C LYS A 102 4.31 -6.80 -7.21
N VAL A 103 4.20 -5.57 -7.69
CA VAL A 103 5.26 -4.54 -7.50
C VAL A 103 5.48 -4.25 -6.02
N THR A 104 4.40 -4.12 -5.24
CA THR A 104 4.50 -3.91 -3.78
C THR A 104 5.14 -5.11 -3.09
N LYS A 105 4.77 -6.32 -3.49
CA LYS A 105 5.39 -7.55 -2.98
C LYS A 105 6.89 -7.57 -3.27
N ASP A 106 7.30 -7.34 -4.51
CA ASP A 106 8.70 -7.36 -4.93
C ASP A 106 9.52 -6.30 -4.15
N ALA A 107 8.95 -5.12 -3.93
CA ALA A 107 9.58 -4.07 -3.12
C ALA A 107 9.73 -4.50 -1.64
N LEU A 108 8.68 -5.03 -1.02
CA LEU A 108 8.73 -5.47 0.38
C LEU A 108 9.64 -6.69 0.56
N GLU A 109 9.67 -7.64 -0.38
CA GLU A 109 10.57 -8.80 -0.33
C GLU A 109 12.05 -8.41 -0.36
N SER A 110 12.39 -7.21 -0.86
CA SER A 110 13.77 -6.73 -0.88
C SER A 110 14.25 -6.19 0.47
N VAL A 111 13.34 -5.83 1.36
CA VAL A 111 13.67 -5.19 2.66
C VAL A 111 13.24 -6.02 3.87
N VAL A 112 12.21 -6.85 3.76
CA VAL A 112 11.72 -7.69 4.86
C VAL A 112 12.64 -8.91 5.06
N MET A 113 13.06 -9.15 6.30
CA MET A 113 13.94 -10.27 6.68
C MET A 113 13.15 -11.60 6.73
N LEU A 114 12.70 -12.07 5.55
CA LEU A 114 11.84 -13.26 5.42
C LEU A 114 12.53 -14.56 5.85
N GLU A 115 13.85 -14.61 5.80
CA GLU A 115 14.67 -15.75 6.22
C GLU A 115 14.56 -16.09 7.70
N LEU A 116 14.11 -15.15 8.53
CA LEU A 116 13.85 -15.39 9.95
C LEU A 116 12.62 -16.26 10.21
N TYR A 117 11.75 -16.44 9.22
CA TYR A 117 10.48 -17.13 9.36
C TYR A 117 10.30 -18.27 8.33
N PRO A 118 11.15 -19.32 8.36
CA PRO A 118 11.04 -20.42 7.40
C PRO A 118 9.68 -21.14 7.52
N ARG A 119 9.18 -21.66 6.40
CA ARG A 119 7.91 -22.40 6.25
C ARG A 119 6.65 -21.60 6.60
N SER A 120 6.79 -20.33 6.90
CA SER A 120 5.66 -19.46 7.26
C SER A 120 5.19 -18.62 6.08
N LYS A 121 4.08 -17.93 6.31
CA LYS A 121 3.47 -16.96 5.41
C LYS A 121 3.17 -15.69 6.19
N ILE A 122 3.48 -14.56 5.58
CA ILE A 122 3.06 -13.24 6.04
C ILE A 122 2.09 -12.70 4.99
N ARG A 123 0.89 -12.33 5.41
CA ARG A 123 -0.11 -11.74 4.53
C ARG A 123 -0.24 -10.25 4.80
N VAL A 124 -0.14 -9.46 3.75
CA VAL A 124 -0.36 -8.02 3.76
C VAL A 124 -1.56 -7.70 2.87
N THR A 125 -2.60 -7.12 3.45
CA THR A 125 -3.80 -6.70 2.73
C THR A 125 -3.88 -5.18 2.75
N ILE A 126 -3.93 -4.57 1.57
CA ILE A 126 -3.96 -3.14 1.36
C ILE A 126 -5.32 -2.78 0.74
N GLU A 127 -6.11 -2.00 1.44
CA GLU A 127 -7.39 -1.47 0.95
C GLU A 127 -7.27 0.05 0.80
N ILE A 128 -7.48 0.55 -0.42
CA ILE A 128 -7.56 1.97 -0.70
C ILE A 128 -8.99 2.43 -0.53
N VAL A 129 -9.22 3.31 0.42
CA VAL A 129 -10.54 3.83 0.80
C VAL A 129 -10.86 5.10 0.02
N SER A 130 -9.86 5.96 -0.19
CA SER A 130 -9.97 7.17 -1.01
C SER A 130 -8.78 7.25 -1.96
N ALA A 131 -9.03 7.56 -3.22
CA ALA A 131 -8.01 7.56 -4.26
C ALA A 131 -8.14 8.77 -5.18
N GLU A 132 -7.07 9.56 -5.24
CA GLU A 132 -6.90 10.62 -6.24
C GLU A 132 -5.69 10.28 -7.13
N ALA A 133 -4.49 10.55 -6.65
CA ALA A 133 -3.24 10.24 -7.34
C ALA A 133 -2.17 9.77 -6.33
N GLY A 134 -1.38 8.74 -6.71
CA GLY A 134 -0.28 8.25 -5.87
C GLY A 134 -0.66 7.09 -4.93
N THR A 135 -1.77 6.39 -5.14
CA THR A 135 -2.23 5.27 -4.30
C THR A 135 -1.20 4.14 -4.17
N ARG A 136 -0.30 3.97 -5.14
CA ARG A 136 0.81 3.00 -5.05
C ARG A 136 1.77 3.35 -3.92
N CYS A 137 2.18 4.64 -3.84
CA CYS A 137 3.08 5.12 -2.81
C CYS A 137 2.44 5.01 -1.43
N VAL A 138 1.18 5.48 -1.30
CA VAL A 138 0.42 5.39 -0.05
C VAL A 138 0.30 3.94 0.43
N GLY A 139 -0.11 3.03 -0.48
CA GLY A 139 -0.28 1.61 -0.15
C GLY A 139 1.03 0.93 0.25
N LEU A 140 2.14 1.20 -0.45
CA LEU A 140 3.45 0.64 -0.11
C LEU A 140 3.96 1.17 1.24
N THR A 141 3.90 2.49 1.45
CA THR A 141 4.34 3.09 2.71
C THR A 141 3.50 2.61 3.89
N ALA A 142 2.17 2.57 3.74
CA ALA A 142 1.29 2.04 4.78
C ALA A 142 1.57 0.55 5.08
N ALA A 143 1.89 -0.25 4.05
CA ALA A 143 2.26 -1.66 4.22
C ALA A 143 3.58 -1.83 4.98
N SER A 144 4.58 -0.99 4.70
CA SER A 144 5.85 -0.97 5.44
C SER A 144 5.62 -0.65 6.92
N VAL A 145 4.83 0.39 7.22
CA VAL A 145 4.49 0.75 8.60
C VAL A 145 3.71 -0.36 9.30
N ALA A 146 2.73 -0.98 8.62
CA ALA A 146 1.96 -2.08 9.20
C ALA A 146 2.81 -3.33 9.48
N LEU A 147 3.84 -3.61 8.67
CA LEU A 147 4.82 -4.67 8.92
C LEU A 147 5.69 -4.36 10.15
N ALA A 148 6.10 -3.11 10.32
CA ALA A 148 6.82 -2.65 11.51
C ALA A 148 5.94 -2.75 12.78
N ASP A 149 4.64 -2.37 12.69
CA ASP A 149 3.66 -2.50 13.77
C ASP A 149 3.44 -3.98 14.16
N ALA A 150 3.48 -4.91 13.19
CA ALA A 150 3.44 -6.35 13.42
C ALA A 150 4.74 -6.92 14.03
N GLY A 151 5.78 -6.12 14.22
CA GLY A 151 7.07 -6.58 14.71
C GLY A 151 7.89 -7.40 13.69
N ILE A 152 7.58 -7.29 12.41
CA ILE A 152 8.34 -7.96 11.34
C ILE A 152 9.60 -7.14 11.05
N PRO A 153 10.82 -7.70 11.24
CA PRO A 153 12.06 -6.96 11.02
C PRO A 153 12.30 -6.69 9.53
N MET A 154 12.78 -5.49 9.27
CA MET A 154 13.14 -5.00 7.95
C MET A 154 14.52 -4.37 7.97
N THR A 155 15.23 -4.37 6.84
CA THR A 155 16.55 -3.77 6.70
C THR A 155 16.50 -2.27 6.40
N ASP A 156 15.34 -1.81 5.90
CA ASP A 156 15.09 -0.39 5.54
C ASP A 156 13.62 -0.03 5.75
#